data_fb789bf71cbe73a83c1902174a5dd03a
#
_entry.id   fb789bf71cbe73a83c1902174a5dd03a
#
_cell.length_a   1.000
_cell.length_b   1.000
_cell.length_c   1.000
_cell.angle_alpha   90.00
_cell.angle_beta   90.00
_cell.angle_gamma   90.00
#
_symmetry.space_group_name_H-M   'P 1'
#
loop_
_entity.id
_entity.type
_entity.pdbx_description
1 polymer ?
#
loop_
_entity_poly.entity_id
_entity_poly.type
_entity_poly.pdbx_seq_one_letter_code
_entity_poly.pdbx_strand_id
1 'polypeptide(L)'
;VTRLAVVGAIVLVLFGSGVAVLVATRDDRAGDNATLEVLQENEGQVDYDYVIPAGTQDAKLRGELVEIMPSSLDVQVGESIRIRNDDDAGAMVGIFYVGAGEVVSMRFTTPGTLSGACDVSADGTFTINVAESST
;
A
#
# COMPACT_ATOMS: atom_id res chain seq x y z
N VAL A 1 50.83 4.95 -23.00
CA VAL A 1 50.70 5.51 -21.65
C VAL A 1 49.58 6.58 -21.65
N THR A 2 49.53 7.46 -22.62
CA THR A 2 48.51 8.50 -22.74
C THR A 2 47.09 7.94 -22.94
N ARG A 3 46.97 6.85 -23.64
CA ARG A 3 45.68 6.17 -23.89
C ARG A 3 45.11 5.51 -22.64
N LEU A 4 45.95 4.99 -21.74
CA LEU A 4 45.53 4.41 -20.48
C LEU A 4 44.98 5.46 -19.48
N ALA A 5 45.62 6.65 -19.48
CA ALA A 5 45.15 7.74 -18.62
C ALA A 5 43.75 8.26 -19.03
N VAL A 6 43.50 8.31 -20.36
CA VAL A 6 42.20 8.74 -20.89
C VAL A 6 41.11 7.72 -20.58
N VAL A 7 41.45 6.43 -20.70
CA VAL A 7 40.47 5.34 -20.36
C VAL A 7 40.15 5.36 -18.87
N GLY A 8 41.16 5.59 -18.01
CA GLY A 8 40.92 5.68 -16.57
C GLY A 8 40.04 6.88 -16.18
N ALA A 9 40.24 8.01 -16.80
CA ALA A 9 39.40 9.17 -16.55
C ALA A 9 37.96 9.01 -17.03
N ILE A 10 37.79 8.36 -18.18
CA ILE A 10 36.43 8.06 -18.70
C ILE A 10 35.70 7.06 -17.81
N VAL A 11 36.40 6.04 -17.30
CA VAL A 11 35.80 5.05 -16.39
C VAL A 11 35.37 5.71 -15.07
N LEU A 12 36.15 6.66 -14.55
CA LEU A 12 35.79 7.38 -13.32
C LEU A 12 34.58 8.28 -13.51
N VAL A 13 34.47 8.96 -14.65
CA VAL A 13 33.31 9.80 -14.98
C VAL A 13 32.05 8.96 -15.21
N LEU A 14 32.20 7.81 -15.86
CA LEU A 14 31.07 6.89 -16.07
C LEU A 14 30.58 6.26 -14.75
N PHE A 15 31.47 5.99 -13.81
CA PHE A 15 31.07 5.51 -12.48
C PHE A 15 30.32 6.58 -11.68
N GLY A 16 30.79 7.80 -11.69
CA GLY A 16 30.11 8.90 -11.02
C GLY A 16 28.74 9.22 -11.64
N SER A 17 28.69 9.27 -12.97
CA SER A 17 27.44 9.49 -13.69
C SER A 17 26.46 8.32 -13.55
N GLY A 18 26.95 7.10 -13.54
CA GLY A 18 26.12 5.90 -13.40
C GLY A 18 25.44 5.82 -12.03
N VAL A 19 26.12 6.22 -10.97
CA VAL A 19 25.54 6.25 -9.63
C VAL A 19 24.47 7.33 -9.52
N ALA A 20 24.72 8.52 -10.08
CA ALA A 20 23.73 9.61 -10.09
C ALA A 20 22.48 9.26 -10.90
N VAL A 21 22.64 8.59 -12.04
CA VAL A 21 21.53 8.15 -12.89
C VAL A 21 20.72 7.02 -12.21
N LEU A 22 21.38 6.11 -11.49
CA LEU A 22 20.70 5.05 -10.76
C LEU A 22 19.86 5.59 -9.58
N VAL A 23 20.32 6.64 -8.93
CA VAL A 23 19.55 7.31 -7.86
C VAL A 23 18.36 8.06 -8.44
N ALA A 24 18.55 8.80 -9.53
CA ALA A 24 17.47 9.52 -10.21
C ALA A 24 16.39 8.57 -10.77
N THR A 25 16.78 7.42 -11.34
CA THR A 25 15.83 6.44 -11.88
C THR A 25 15.08 5.67 -10.77
N ARG A 26 15.60 5.63 -9.56
CA ARG A 26 14.86 5.07 -8.42
C ARG A 26 13.76 6.01 -7.94
N ASP A 27 14.01 7.30 -7.96
CA ASP A 27 13.00 8.30 -7.58
C ASP A 27 11.85 8.36 -8.60
N ASP A 28 12.16 8.23 -9.90
CA ASP A 28 11.15 8.22 -10.95
C ASP A 28 10.24 6.97 -10.95
N ARG A 29 10.71 5.86 -10.41
CA ARG A 29 9.91 4.63 -10.30
C ARG A 29 9.06 4.55 -9.04
N ALA A 30 9.33 5.37 -8.05
CA ALA A 30 8.53 5.43 -6.83
C ALA A 30 7.18 6.14 -7.03
N GLY A 31 6.96 6.80 -8.18
CA GLY A 31 5.79 7.63 -8.43
C GLY A 31 4.50 6.88 -8.81
N ASP A 32 4.58 5.61 -9.21
CA ASP A 32 3.42 4.91 -9.75
C ASP A 32 2.61 4.14 -8.69
N ASN A 33 3.24 3.77 -7.57
CA ASN A 33 2.58 3.05 -6.48
C ASN A 33 2.70 3.83 -5.18
N ALA A 34 1.58 4.01 -4.49
CA ALA A 34 1.59 4.57 -3.14
C ALA A 34 2.42 3.69 -2.20
N THR A 35 3.12 4.30 -1.26
CA THR A 35 3.83 3.60 -0.20
C THR A 35 3.11 3.75 1.13
N LEU A 36 3.35 2.79 2.01
CA LEU A 36 2.66 2.62 3.29
C LEU A 36 3.68 2.45 4.41
N GLU A 37 3.34 2.98 5.58
CA GLU A 37 4.05 2.76 6.83
C GLU A 37 3.16 1.94 7.77
N VAL A 38 3.69 0.86 8.33
CA VAL A 38 2.98 0.05 9.33
C VAL A 38 2.91 0.81 10.65
N LEU A 39 1.70 0.98 11.18
CA LEU A 39 1.47 1.58 12.48
C LEU A 39 1.36 0.51 13.57
N GLN A 40 1.71 0.87 14.80
CA GLN A 40 1.49 0.02 15.96
C GLN A 40 -0.02 -0.06 16.26
N GLU A 41 -0.50 -1.21 16.71
CA GLU A 41 -1.94 -1.45 17.01
C GLU A 41 -2.56 -0.42 17.96
N ASN A 42 -1.76 0.17 18.84
CA ASN A 42 -2.18 1.12 19.87
C ASN A 42 -1.92 2.59 19.51
N GLU A 43 -1.47 2.88 18.30
CA GLU A 43 -1.25 4.25 17.85
C GLU A 43 -2.56 4.95 17.48
N GLY A 44 -3.28 5.35 18.48
CA GLY A 44 -4.22 6.44 18.40
C GLY A 44 -5.42 6.28 17.49
N GLN A 45 -5.99 7.42 17.14
CA GLN A 45 -7.12 7.54 16.22
C GLN A 45 -6.62 7.43 14.78
N VAL A 46 -7.31 6.64 13.97
CA VAL A 46 -7.09 6.52 12.53
C VAL A 46 -8.19 7.26 11.77
N ASP A 47 -7.90 7.66 10.52
CA ASP A 47 -8.87 8.38 9.69
C ASP A 47 -9.96 7.45 9.14
N TYR A 48 -9.59 6.22 8.81
CA TYR A 48 -10.50 5.20 8.30
C TYR A 48 -10.38 3.94 9.14
N ASP A 49 -11.48 3.50 9.73
CA ASP A 49 -11.52 2.34 10.63
C ASP A 49 -12.62 1.36 10.19
N TYR A 50 -12.23 0.15 9.83
CA TYR A 50 -13.13 -0.89 9.37
C TYR A 50 -13.01 -2.14 10.24
N VAL A 51 -14.14 -2.81 10.45
CA VAL A 51 -14.22 -4.06 11.19
C VAL A 51 -14.90 -5.10 10.32
N ILE A 52 -14.24 -6.25 10.15
CA ILE A 52 -14.82 -7.45 9.57
C ILE A 52 -15.45 -8.24 10.72
N PRO A 53 -16.80 -8.32 10.82
CA PRO A 53 -17.45 -8.96 11.97
C PRO A 53 -17.22 -10.47 11.99
N ALA A 54 -17.30 -11.05 13.18
CA ALA A 54 -17.37 -12.51 13.34
C ALA A 54 -18.54 -13.08 12.54
N GLY A 55 -18.35 -14.23 11.89
CA GLY A 55 -19.35 -14.90 11.07
C GLY A 55 -19.44 -14.40 9.62
N THR A 56 -18.56 -13.51 9.20
CA THR A 56 -18.52 -12.97 7.82
C THR A 56 -18.29 -14.08 6.79
N GLN A 57 -17.33 -14.97 7.02
CA GLN A 57 -17.04 -16.07 6.10
C GLN A 57 -18.22 -17.04 6.02
N ASP A 58 -18.85 -17.35 7.13
CA ASP A 58 -20.04 -18.21 7.15
C ASP A 58 -21.21 -17.60 6.38
N ALA A 59 -21.42 -16.28 6.48
CA ALA A 59 -22.42 -15.57 5.71
C ALA A 59 -22.15 -15.69 4.21
N LYS A 60 -20.90 -15.50 3.78
CA LYS A 60 -20.48 -15.68 2.38
C LYS A 60 -20.71 -17.10 1.88
N LEU A 61 -20.39 -18.10 2.68
CA LEU A 61 -20.62 -19.52 2.34
C LEU A 61 -22.10 -19.84 2.17
N ARG A 62 -23.00 -19.12 2.85
CA ARG A 62 -24.45 -19.23 2.66
C ARG A 62 -24.96 -18.45 1.44
N GLY A 63 -24.07 -17.77 0.71
CA GLY A 63 -24.44 -16.95 -0.44
C GLY A 63 -24.99 -15.58 -0.08
N GLU A 64 -24.80 -15.12 1.15
CA GLU A 64 -25.18 -13.78 1.56
C GLU A 64 -24.21 -12.75 0.97
N LEU A 65 -24.75 -11.60 0.55
CA LEU A 65 -23.93 -10.48 0.10
C LEU A 65 -23.29 -9.80 1.32
N VAL A 66 -21.96 -9.72 1.32
CA VAL A 66 -21.20 -9.05 2.36
C VAL A 66 -20.57 -7.80 1.78
N GLU A 67 -20.91 -6.65 2.32
CA GLU A 67 -20.38 -5.35 1.92
C GLU A 67 -19.93 -4.58 3.17
N ILE A 68 -18.66 -4.69 3.50
CA ILE A 68 -18.03 -4.01 4.64
C ILE A 68 -17.13 -2.88 4.16
N MET A 69 -16.41 -3.13 3.05
CA MET A 69 -15.53 -2.16 2.42
C MET A 69 -16.19 -1.54 1.20
N PRO A 70 -15.98 -0.23 0.94
CA PRO A 70 -16.33 0.32 -0.37
C PRO A 70 -15.44 -0.29 -1.45
N SER A 71 -15.86 -0.22 -2.70
CA SER A 71 -15.01 -0.64 -3.84
C SER A 71 -13.83 0.32 -4.08
N SER A 72 -13.97 1.56 -3.65
CA SER A 72 -12.96 2.61 -3.82
C SER A 72 -12.94 3.52 -2.60
N LEU A 73 -11.74 3.95 -2.22
CA LEU A 73 -11.49 4.88 -1.13
C LEU A 73 -10.49 5.95 -1.59
N ASP A 74 -10.88 7.21 -1.49
CA ASP A 74 -10.01 8.34 -1.78
C ASP A 74 -9.43 8.87 -0.46
N VAL A 75 -8.10 8.90 -0.38
CA VAL A 75 -7.36 9.32 0.82
C VAL A 75 -6.25 10.30 0.43
N GLN A 76 -5.63 10.91 1.43
CA GLN A 76 -4.48 11.80 1.26
C GLN A 76 -3.24 11.23 1.98
N VAL A 77 -2.07 11.62 1.50
CA VAL A 77 -0.80 11.35 2.19
C VAL A 77 -0.88 11.87 3.63
N GLY A 78 -0.44 11.05 4.59
CA GLY A 78 -0.52 11.33 6.02
C GLY A 78 -1.75 10.73 6.70
N GLU A 79 -2.80 10.42 5.96
CA GLU A 79 -3.98 9.71 6.51
C GLU A 79 -3.66 8.24 6.76
N SER A 80 -4.46 7.61 7.61
CA SER A 80 -4.27 6.24 8.07
C SER A 80 -5.55 5.41 8.00
N ILE A 81 -5.37 4.12 7.76
CA ILE A 81 -6.43 3.13 7.73
C ILE A 81 -6.13 2.02 8.74
N ARG A 82 -7.17 1.54 9.41
CA ARG A 82 -7.13 0.34 10.24
C ARG A 82 -8.23 -0.62 9.81
N ILE A 83 -7.86 -1.89 9.69
CA ILE A 83 -8.78 -2.98 9.37
C ILE A 83 -8.61 -4.04 10.45
N ARG A 84 -9.67 -4.28 11.21
CA ARG A 84 -9.72 -5.32 12.23
C ARG A 84 -10.57 -6.48 11.75
N ASN A 85 -10.06 -7.69 11.83
CA ASN A 85 -10.78 -8.90 11.47
C ASN A 85 -11.19 -9.65 12.73
N ASP A 86 -12.46 -9.56 13.10
CA ASP A 86 -13.04 -10.29 14.25
C ASP A 86 -13.57 -11.67 13.85
N ASP A 87 -13.44 -12.05 12.56
CA ASP A 87 -13.83 -13.36 12.06
C ASP A 87 -12.76 -14.43 12.37
N ASP A 88 -13.14 -15.68 12.30
CA ASP A 88 -12.24 -16.82 12.46
C ASP A 88 -11.54 -17.25 11.15
N ALA A 89 -11.84 -16.59 10.06
CA ALA A 89 -11.20 -16.74 8.76
C ALA A 89 -10.45 -15.47 8.34
N GLY A 90 -9.30 -15.63 7.68
CA GLY A 90 -8.58 -14.51 7.07
C GLY A 90 -9.32 -13.92 5.86
N ALA A 91 -9.08 -12.66 5.56
CA ALA A 91 -9.68 -11.94 4.45
C ALA A 91 -8.66 -11.14 3.64
N MET A 92 -8.82 -11.15 2.32
CA MET A 92 -8.14 -10.21 1.43
C MET A 92 -8.93 -8.91 1.36
N VAL A 93 -8.25 -7.80 1.56
CA VAL A 93 -8.83 -6.45 1.48
C VAL A 93 -7.91 -5.60 0.60
N GLY A 94 -8.10 -5.68 -0.70
CA GLY A 94 -7.21 -5.02 -1.66
C GLY A 94 -5.79 -5.59 -1.58
N ILE A 95 -4.84 -4.75 -1.25
CA ILE A 95 -3.44 -5.15 -1.06
C ILE A 95 -3.16 -5.76 0.33
N PHE A 96 -4.13 -5.70 1.25
CA PHE A 96 -3.95 -6.20 2.61
C PHE A 96 -4.49 -7.61 2.75
N TYR A 97 -3.74 -8.47 3.41
CA TYR A 97 -4.27 -9.69 4.00
C TYR A 97 -4.42 -9.49 5.50
N VAL A 98 -5.62 -9.69 6.02
CA VAL A 98 -5.92 -9.55 7.43
C VAL A 98 -6.31 -10.92 7.97
N GLY A 99 -5.42 -11.54 8.74
CA GLY A 99 -5.66 -12.86 9.33
C GLY A 99 -6.79 -12.85 10.34
N ALA A 100 -7.27 -14.05 10.71
CA ALA A 100 -8.30 -14.22 11.72
C ALA A 100 -7.86 -13.59 13.06
N GLY A 101 -8.64 -12.67 13.60
CA GLY A 101 -8.34 -11.97 14.85
C GLY A 101 -7.23 -10.93 14.75
N GLU A 102 -6.72 -10.65 13.56
CA GLU A 102 -5.64 -9.69 13.35
C GLU A 102 -6.16 -8.27 13.09
N VAL A 103 -5.26 -7.31 13.30
CA VAL A 103 -5.44 -5.89 12.98
C VAL A 103 -4.32 -5.44 12.07
N VAL A 104 -4.66 -4.77 10.99
CA VAL A 104 -3.73 -4.09 10.10
C VAL A 104 -3.95 -2.59 10.20
N SER A 105 -2.91 -1.84 10.52
CA SER A 105 -2.93 -0.38 10.60
C SER A 105 -1.80 0.19 9.74
N MET A 106 -2.16 1.08 8.83
CA MET A 106 -1.22 1.66 7.86
C MET A 106 -1.44 3.17 7.70
N ARG A 107 -0.34 3.89 7.48
CA ARG A 107 -0.35 5.29 7.06
C ARG A 107 0.11 5.40 5.62
N PHE A 108 -0.57 6.22 4.83
CA PHE A 108 -0.21 6.49 3.45
C PHE A 108 0.91 7.53 3.41
N THR A 109 2.04 7.20 2.79
CA THR A 109 3.25 8.03 2.83
C THR A 109 3.60 8.68 1.50
N THR A 110 3.15 8.13 0.38
CA THR A 110 3.31 8.73 -0.95
C THR A 110 2.03 8.62 -1.77
N PRO A 111 1.77 9.55 -2.70
CA PRO A 111 0.62 9.46 -3.59
C PRO A 111 0.73 8.28 -4.56
N GLY A 112 -0.39 7.83 -5.07
CA GLY A 112 -0.49 6.72 -6.03
C GLY A 112 -1.78 5.93 -5.85
N THR A 113 -1.90 4.81 -6.55
CA THR A 113 -3.07 3.94 -6.49
C THR A 113 -2.68 2.54 -6.02
N LEU A 114 -3.46 1.99 -5.10
CA LEU A 114 -3.33 0.63 -4.58
C LEU A 114 -4.63 -0.10 -4.86
N SER A 115 -4.57 -1.25 -5.53
CA SER A 115 -5.77 -2.01 -5.90
C SER A 115 -5.54 -3.50 -5.78
N GLY A 116 -6.56 -4.22 -5.37
CA GLY A 116 -6.52 -5.68 -5.28
C GLY A 116 -7.89 -6.29 -5.03
N ALA A 117 -7.91 -7.62 -4.98
CA ALA A 117 -9.12 -8.37 -4.65
C ALA A 117 -9.59 -8.05 -3.23
N CYS A 118 -10.91 -8.05 -3.03
CA CYS A 118 -11.49 -7.79 -1.73
C CYS A 118 -12.62 -8.79 -1.44
N ASP A 119 -12.45 -9.54 -0.37
CA ASP A 119 -13.43 -10.55 0.04
C ASP A 119 -14.70 -9.95 0.66
N VAL A 120 -14.64 -8.68 1.04
CA VAL A 120 -15.67 -7.99 1.84
C VAL A 120 -16.19 -6.71 1.18
N SER A 121 -16.01 -6.58 -0.13
CA SER A 121 -16.64 -5.55 -0.95
C SER A 121 -17.66 -6.17 -1.91
N ALA A 122 -18.64 -5.38 -2.34
CA ALA A 122 -19.75 -5.86 -3.17
C ALA A 122 -19.30 -6.34 -4.54
N ASP A 123 -18.29 -5.70 -5.14
CA ASP A 123 -17.77 -6.03 -6.48
C ASP A 123 -16.51 -6.92 -6.47
N GLY A 124 -16.04 -7.33 -5.29
CA GLY A 124 -14.86 -8.17 -5.13
C GLY A 124 -13.52 -7.45 -5.30
N THR A 125 -13.51 -6.12 -5.33
CA THR A 125 -12.30 -5.30 -5.45
C THR A 125 -12.26 -4.19 -4.41
N PHE A 126 -11.05 -3.73 -4.08
CA PHE A 126 -10.83 -2.55 -3.27
C PHE A 126 -9.67 -1.73 -3.84
N THR A 127 -9.94 -0.49 -4.17
CA THR A 127 -8.98 0.44 -4.73
C THR A 127 -8.83 1.64 -3.82
N ILE A 128 -7.59 1.98 -3.47
CA ILE A 128 -7.27 3.17 -2.69
C ILE A 128 -6.54 4.15 -3.60
N ASN A 129 -7.08 5.34 -3.75
CA ASN A 129 -6.45 6.45 -4.46
C ASN A 129 -5.86 7.40 -3.43
N VAL A 130 -4.53 7.49 -3.38
CA VAL A 130 -3.81 8.36 -2.46
C VAL A 130 -3.42 9.63 -3.19
N ALA A 131 -4.00 10.75 -2.81
CA ALA A 131 -3.64 12.06 -3.31
C ALA A 131 -2.56 12.71 -2.41
N GLU A 132 -1.86 13.70 -2.94
CA GLU A 132 -0.98 14.51 -2.11
C GLU A 132 -1.77 15.23 -1.01
N SER A 133 -1.12 15.44 0.13
CA SER A 133 -1.76 16.20 1.22
C SER A 133 -2.00 17.64 0.79
N SER A 134 -3.23 18.10 0.93
CA SER A 134 -3.57 19.51 0.75
C SER A 134 -3.04 20.30 1.95
N THR A 135 -2.05 21.12 1.73
CA THR A 135 -1.55 22.08 2.72
C THR A 135 -2.26 23.42 2.61
#